data_890e4016e1bbe344df2306178c77215d
#
_entry.id   890e4016e1bbe344df2306178c77215d
#
_cell.length_a   1.000
_cell.length_b   1.000
_cell.length_c   1.000
_cell.angle_alpha   90.00
_cell.angle_beta   90.00
_cell.angle_gamma   90.00
#
_symmetry.space_group_name_H-M   'P 1'
#
loop_
_entity.id
_entity.type
_entity.pdbx_description
1 polymer ?
#
loop_
_entity_poly.entity_id
_entity_poly.type
_entity_poly.pdbx_seq_one_letter_code
_entity_poly.pdbx_strand_id
1 'polypeptide(L)'
;PTMHMAFELAANKAHVCFIGTPHADLTFTPKQWENMNRKEFKLTGSWMSYSSPFPGKEWDLTAHYFATGQLKFDPGFIYRKMPMSQAQEAFQLYKTPGLVKGKILLMNED
;
A
#
# COMPACT_ATOMS: atom_id res chain seq x y z
N PRO A 1 2.03 -11.23 8.52
CA PRO A 1 1.56 -10.62 9.80
C PRO A 1 0.36 -9.70 9.58
N THR A 2 0.42 -8.72 8.65
CA THR A 2 -0.63 -7.71 8.46
C THR A 2 -1.99 -8.29 8.07
N MET A 3 -2.04 -9.35 7.28
CA MET A 3 -3.30 -9.97 6.88
C MET A 3 -4.03 -10.63 8.06
N HIS A 4 -3.29 -11.30 8.97
CA HIS A 4 -3.86 -11.83 10.21
C HIS A 4 -4.37 -10.70 11.11
N MET A 5 -3.56 -9.65 11.26
CA MET A 5 -3.95 -8.47 12.06
C MET A 5 -5.23 -7.82 11.52
N ALA A 6 -5.44 -7.80 10.20
CA ALA A 6 -6.66 -7.25 9.62
C ALA A 6 -7.91 -7.98 10.11
N PHE A 7 -7.86 -9.31 10.24
CA PHE A 7 -8.97 -10.10 10.80
C PHE A 7 -9.22 -9.81 12.29
N GLU A 8 -8.15 -9.57 13.05
CA GLU A 8 -8.25 -9.28 14.48
C GLU A 8 -8.73 -7.86 14.76
N LEU A 9 -8.22 -6.88 14.00
CA LEU A 9 -8.50 -5.45 14.22
C LEU A 9 -9.78 -4.96 13.53
N ALA A 10 -10.30 -5.70 12.55
CA ALA A 10 -11.54 -5.32 11.89
C ALA A 10 -12.66 -5.09 12.91
N ALA A 11 -13.38 -3.99 12.78
CA ALA A 11 -14.59 -3.73 13.55
C ALA A 11 -15.77 -4.61 13.05
N ASN A 12 -16.86 -4.65 13.82
CA ASN A 12 -18.08 -5.30 13.36
C ASN A 12 -18.62 -4.59 12.11
N LYS A 13 -19.06 -5.38 11.11
CA LYS A 13 -19.55 -4.90 9.81
C LYS A 13 -18.52 -4.11 8.98
N ALA A 14 -17.24 -4.16 9.34
CA ALA A 14 -16.19 -3.48 8.58
C ALA A 14 -16.02 -4.03 7.16
N HIS A 15 -15.29 -3.28 6.33
CA HIS A 15 -14.75 -3.78 5.06
C HIS A 15 -13.24 -3.96 5.19
N VAL A 16 -12.76 -5.15 4.89
CA VAL A 16 -11.35 -5.49 4.77
C VAL A 16 -11.04 -5.72 3.31
N CYS A 17 -10.06 -5.01 2.77
CA CYS A 17 -9.64 -5.16 1.39
C CYS A 17 -8.16 -5.54 1.33
N PHE A 18 -7.86 -6.67 0.71
CA PHE A 18 -6.49 -7.09 0.44
C PHE A 18 -6.04 -6.56 -0.92
N ILE A 19 -4.93 -5.84 -0.90
CA ILE A 19 -4.36 -5.18 -2.08
C ILE A 19 -2.96 -5.68 -2.41
N GLY A 20 -2.38 -6.57 -1.58
CA GLY A 20 -1.03 -7.09 -1.75
C GLY A 20 -1.00 -8.60 -1.87
N THR A 21 0.06 -9.10 -2.50
CA THR A 21 0.32 -10.53 -2.61
C THR A 21 1.16 -10.99 -1.42
N PRO A 22 0.76 -12.05 -0.71
CA PRO A 22 1.62 -12.64 0.32
C PRO A 22 2.85 -13.28 -0.30
N HIS A 23 3.98 -13.20 0.39
CA HIS A 23 5.25 -13.82 -0.04
C HIS A 23 5.40 -15.26 0.47
N ALA A 24 4.49 -15.72 1.32
CA ALA A 24 4.48 -17.05 1.89
C ALA A 24 3.04 -17.47 2.18
N ASP A 25 2.85 -18.75 2.50
CA ASP A 25 1.55 -19.29 2.86
C ASP A 25 0.92 -18.53 4.03
N LEU A 26 -0.38 -18.32 3.95
CA LEU A 26 -1.17 -17.73 5.01
C LEU A 26 -1.95 -18.83 5.72
N THR A 27 -1.64 -19.04 6.98
CA THR A 27 -2.34 -20.01 7.83
C THR A 27 -3.13 -19.28 8.90
N PHE A 28 -4.43 -19.49 8.93
CA PHE A 28 -5.31 -18.98 9.96
C PHE A 28 -5.71 -20.09 10.93
N THR A 29 -5.65 -19.84 12.22
CA THR A 29 -6.30 -20.73 13.19
C THR A 29 -7.83 -20.60 13.04
N PRO A 30 -8.61 -21.62 13.45
CA PRO A 30 -10.07 -21.53 13.46
C PRO A 30 -10.58 -20.26 14.17
N LYS A 31 -9.96 -19.90 15.29
CA LYS A 31 -10.31 -18.69 16.06
C LYS A 31 -10.06 -17.39 15.28
N GLN A 32 -8.95 -17.32 14.54
CA GLN A 32 -8.66 -16.16 13.69
C GLN A 32 -9.63 -16.04 12.53
N TRP A 33 -9.89 -17.16 11.85
CA TRP A 33 -10.82 -17.21 10.72
C TRP A 33 -12.25 -16.88 11.13
N GLU A 34 -12.69 -17.39 12.29
CA GLU A 34 -14.02 -17.15 12.85
C GLU A 34 -14.34 -15.67 13.07
N ASN A 35 -13.34 -14.79 13.20
CA ASN A 35 -13.56 -13.36 13.30
C ASN A 35 -14.38 -12.79 12.12
N MET A 36 -14.23 -13.36 10.92
CA MET A 36 -15.02 -12.94 9.77
C MET A 36 -16.52 -13.17 10.01
N ASN A 37 -16.89 -14.34 10.53
CA ASN A 37 -18.27 -14.67 10.85
C ASN A 37 -18.81 -13.89 12.05
N ARG A 38 -18.03 -13.83 13.14
CA ARG A 38 -18.46 -13.18 14.38
C ARG A 38 -18.62 -11.68 14.24
N LYS A 39 -17.77 -11.07 13.46
CA LYS A 39 -17.80 -9.61 13.22
C LYS A 39 -18.60 -9.25 11.97
N GLU A 40 -19.02 -10.25 11.18
CA GLU A 40 -19.75 -10.09 9.92
C GLU A 40 -19.10 -9.05 8.99
N PHE A 41 -17.77 -8.96 8.99
CA PHE A 41 -17.06 -8.06 8.10
C PHE A 41 -17.03 -8.62 6.67
N LYS A 42 -16.95 -7.74 5.69
CA LYS A 42 -16.78 -8.11 4.29
C LYS A 42 -15.31 -8.17 3.96
N LEU A 43 -14.87 -9.31 3.38
CA LEU A 43 -13.53 -9.46 2.86
C LEU A 43 -13.55 -9.37 1.34
N THR A 44 -12.74 -8.49 0.78
CA THR A 44 -12.59 -8.30 -0.66
C THR A 44 -11.12 -8.26 -1.04
N GLY A 45 -10.82 -8.58 -2.29
CA GLY A 45 -9.55 -8.29 -2.93
C GLY A 45 -9.70 -7.12 -3.88
N SER A 46 -8.61 -6.41 -4.14
CA SER A 46 -8.55 -5.38 -5.17
C SER A 46 -7.26 -5.53 -5.97
N TRP A 47 -7.43 -5.58 -7.28
CA TRP A 47 -6.33 -5.57 -8.24
C TRP A 47 -6.71 -4.66 -9.40
N MET A 48 -5.86 -3.73 -9.76
CA MET A 48 -6.20 -2.69 -10.75
C MET A 48 -6.63 -3.25 -12.12
N SER A 49 -6.30 -4.51 -12.43
CA SER A 49 -6.62 -5.13 -13.72
C SER A 49 -8.11 -5.23 -14.03
N TYR A 50 -8.98 -5.24 -12.99
CA TYR A 50 -10.43 -5.37 -13.14
C TYR A 50 -11.18 -4.12 -12.69
N SER A 51 -10.46 -3.05 -12.37
CA SER A 51 -11.04 -1.76 -12.02
C SER A 51 -11.43 -0.99 -13.28
N SER A 52 -12.07 0.16 -13.09
CA SER A 52 -12.38 1.11 -14.17
C SER A 52 -11.14 1.44 -15.01
N PRO A 53 -11.31 1.90 -16.27
CA PRO A 53 -10.19 2.23 -17.15
C PRO A 53 -9.16 3.12 -16.46
N PHE A 54 -7.89 2.88 -16.74
CA PHE A 54 -6.80 3.75 -16.30
C PHE A 54 -6.65 4.95 -17.28
N PRO A 55 -6.47 6.18 -16.80
CA PRO A 55 -6.56 6.62 -15.41
C PRO A 55 -8.02 6.61 -14.89
N GLY A 56 -8.20 6.20 -13.64
CA GLY A 56 -9.51 6.16 -13.01
C GLY A 56 -9.79 7.39 -12.14
N LYS A 57 -10.96 7.41 -11.50
CA LYS A 57 -11.40 8.51 -10.63
C LYS A 57 -10.41 8.82 -9.50
N GLU A 58 -9.65 7.84 -9.05
CA GLU A 58 -8.64 7.97 -8.00
C GLU A 58 -7.54 8.96 -8.38
N TRP A 59 -7.18 9.04 -9.65
CA TRP A 59 -6.20 9.99 -10.15
C TRP A 59 -6.74 11.43 -10.12
N ASP A 60 -7.95 11.62 -10.65
CA ASP A 60 -8.60 12.92 -10.65
C ASP A 60 -8.86 13.43 -9.24
N LEU A 61 -9.34 12.55 -8.33
CA LEU A 61 -9.57 12.89 -6.94
C LEU A 61 -8.28 13.23 -6.21
N THR A 62 -7.20 12.47 -6.44
CA THR A 62 -5.90 12.73 -5.82
C THR A 62 -5.36 14.08 -6.30
N ALA A 63 -5.39 14.35 -7.59
CA ALA A 63 -4.97 15.62 -8.16
C ALA A 63 -5.79 16.80 -7.60
N HIS A 64 -7.12 16.64 -7.54
CA HIS A 64 -8.02 17.63 -6.97
C HIS A 64 -7.69 17.94 -5.51
N TYR A 65 -7.50 16.92 -4.68
CA TYR A 65 -7.21 17.11 -3.25
C TYR A 65 -5.84 17.73 -3.00
N PHE A 66 -4.86 17.45 -3.83
CA PHE A 66 -3.59 18.18 -3.78
C PHE A 66 -3.77 19.65 -4.19
N ALA A 67 -4.50 19.90 -5.27
CA ALA A 67 -4.75 21.27 -5.76
C ALA A 67 -5.52 22.13 -4.75
N THR A 68 -6.45 21.53 -4.01
CA THR A 68 -7.27 22.20 -2.97
C THR A 68 -6.60 22.24 -1.60
N GLY A 69 -5.44 21.61 -1.43
CA GLY A 69 -4.72 21.53 -0.15
C GLY A 69 -5.34 20.61 0.89
N GLN A 70 -6.36 19.83 0.54
CA GLN A 70 -6.95 18.82 1.42
C GLN A 70 -6.02 17.63 1.62
N LEU A 71 -5.24 17.28 0.59
CA LEU A 71 -4.15 16.32 0.65
C LEU A 71 -2.82 17.08 0.62
N LYS A 72 -1.98 16.85 1.61
CA LYS A 72 -0.67 17.50 1.72
C LYS A 72 0.43 16.49 1.48
N PHE A 73 1.42 16.89 0.70
CA PHE A 73 2.64 16.11 0.56
C PHE A 73 3.58 16.41 1.74
N ASP A 74 4.05 15.36 2.39
CA ASP A 74 5.10 15.46 3.41
C ASP A 74 6.45 15.13 2.77
N PRO A 75 7.41 16.09 2.73
CA PRO A 75 8.75 15.83 2.23
C PRO A 75 9.47 14.68 2.94
N GLY A 76 9.09 14.35 4.17
CA GLY A 76 9.58 13.18 4.91
C GLY A 76 9.27 11.83 4.26
N PHE A 77 8.36 11.78 3.29
CA PHE A 77 8.15 10.57 2.47
C PHE A 77 9.27 10.34 1.46
N ILE A 78 10.12 11.32 1.20
CA ILE A 78 11.30 11.16 0.34
C ILE A 78 12.50 10.80 1.22
N TYR A 79 12.95 9.55 1.10
CA TYR A 79 14.17 9.10 1.77
C TYR A 79 15.41 9.73 1.16
N ARG A 80 15.51 9.73 -0.19
CA ARG A 80 16.64 10.30 -0.94
C ARG A 80 16.23 10.64 -2.36
N LYS A 81 16.84 11.68 -2.93
CA LYS A 81 16.85 11.96 -4.36
C LYS A 81 18.19 11.48 -4.91
N MET A 82 18.17 10.73 -6.01
CA MET A 82 19.37 10.18 -6.65
C MET A 82 19.28 10.41 -8.15
N PRO A 83 20.42 10.67 -8.83
CA PRO A 83 20.42 10.76 -10.28
C PRO A 83 20.07 9.40 -10.92
N MET A 84 19.55 9.42 -12.13
CA MET A 84 19.16 8.20 -12.86
C MET A 84 20.34 7.24 -13.04
N SER A 85 21.55 7.76 -13.21
CA SER A 85 22.81 6.98 -13.29
C SER A 85 23.05 6.10 -12.05
N GLN A 86 22.49 6.44 -10.90
CA GLN A 86 22.59 5.66 -9.66
C GLN A 86 21.37 4.76 -9.40
N ALA A 87 20.56 4.48 -10.40
CA ALA A 87 19.36 3.64 -10.23
C ALA A 87 19.69 2.27 -9.62
N GLN A 88 20.79 1.64 -10.03
CA GLN A 88 21.21 0.35 -9.50
C GLN A 88 21.49 0.43 -7.99
N GLU A 89 22.18 1.48 -7.54
CA GLU A 89 22.42 1.72 -6.10
C GLU A 89 21.11 1.92 -5.35
N ALA A 90 20.18 2.70 -5.90
CA ALA A 90 18.87 2.91 -5.31
C ALA A 90 18.13 1.58 -5.06
N PHE A 91 18.13 0.65 -6.02
CA PHE A 91 17.55 -0.67 -5.84
C PHE A 91 18.27 -1.52 -4.79
N GLN A 92 19.60 -1.40 -4.67
CA GLN A 92 20.34 -2.12 -3.62
C GLN A 92 19.97 -1.65 -2.22
N LEU A 93 19.70 -0.36 -2.02
CA LEU A 93 19.26 0.17 -0.72
C LEU A 93 17.96 -0.51 -0.23
N TYR A 94 17.04 -0.84 -1.12
CA TYR A 94 15.79 -1.54 -0.76
C TYR A 94 15.99 -3.00 -0.34
N LYS A 95 17.15 -3.62 -0.65
CA LYS A 95 17.44 -5.00 -0.23
C LYS A 95 17.70 -5.11 1.27
N THR A 96 18.04 -4.01 1.93
CA THR A 96 18.21 -3.99 3.38
C THR A 96 16.88 -3.65 4.04
N PRO A 97 16.21 -4.60 4.72
CA PRO A 97 14.92 -4.36 5.35
C PRO A 97 14.97 -3.19 6.34
N GLY A 98 14.02 -2.26 6.21
CA GLY A 98 13.88 -1.11 7.13
C GLY A 98 14.87 0.02 6.92
N LEU A 99 15.83 -0.09 5.99
CA LEU A 99 16.79 0.98 5.69
C LEU A 99 16.10 2.16 5.02
N VAL A 100 15.33 1.89 3.96
CA VAL A 100 14.61 2.92 3.22
C VAL A 100 13.24 3.17 3.86
N LYS A 101 13.14 4.25 4.61
CA LYS A 101 11.87 4.71 5.20
C LYS A 101 11.29 5.78 4.30
N GLY A 102 10.44 5.38 3.37
CA GLY A 102 9.86 6.26 2.37
C GLY A 102 10.20 5.85 0.95
N LYS A 103 10.38 6.83 0.06
CA LYS A 103 10.65 6.62 -1.36
C LYS A 103 11.99 7.22 -1.78
N ILE A 104 12.68 6.54 -2.69
CA ILE A 104 13.80 7.12 -3.43
C ILE A 104 13.25 7.67 -4.74
N LEU A 105 13.54 8.93 -5.02
CA LEU A 105 13.22 9.55 -6.31
C LEU A 105 14.45 9.47 -7.20
N LEU A 106 14.30 8.85 -8.36
CA LEU A 106 15.30 8.92 -9.43
C LEU A 106 15.01 10.15 -10.28
N MET A 107 16.00 11.01 -10.37
CA MET A 107 15.90 12.29 -11.07
C MET A 107 16.60 12.18 -12.43
N ASN A 108 15.97 12.72 -13.48
CA ASN A 108 16.68 12.89 -14.73
C ASN A 108 17.85 13.84 -14.51
N GLU A 109 18.96 13.51 -15.11
CA GLU A 109 20.12 14.41 -15.23
C GLU A 109 19.90 15.22 -16.48
N ASP A 110 19.94 16.57 -16.34
CA ASP A 110 19.94 17.49 -17.47
C ASP A 110 21.31 17.53 -18.14
#